data_09686f60db70ec7cbc0824b5a2cedf7e
#
_entry.id   09686f60db70ec7cbc0824b5a2cedf7e
#
_cell.length_a   1.000
_cell.length_b   1.000
_cell.length_c   1.000
_cell.angle_alpha   90.00
_cell.angle_beta   90.00
_cell.angle_gamma   90.00
#
_symmetry.space_group_name_H-M   'P 1'
#
loop_
_entity.id
_entity.type
_entity.pdbx_description
1 polymer ?
#
loop_
_entity_poly.entity_id
_entity_poly.type
_entity_poly.pdbx_seq_one_letter_code
_entity_poly.pdbx_strand_id
1 'polypeptide(L)'
;ENFVKNFADKKGIILEIKNFDTQNYADQKNISIQEAARELRYQWFYDLLASNKASYILTAHHADDLAENILIKLGRGEGPGLWNSLKRQSDKLIRPLLSFSRKEIIKYATLNLIQFAEDSSNNSDYYTRNFYRNQ
;
A
#
# COMPACT_ATOMS: atom_id res chain seq x y z
N GLU A 1 -8.17 -12.08 4.59
CA GLU A 1 -9.40 -11.41 5.02
C GLU A 1 -9.73 -11.76 6.48
N ASN A 2 -9.86 -13.05 6.86
CA ASN A 2 -10.24 -13.49 8.21
C ASN A 2 -9.33 -12.96 9.31
N PHE A 3 -8.00 -12.87 9.07
CA PHE A 3 -7.05 -12.30 10.02
C PHE A 3 -7.41 -10.85 10.39
N VAL A 4 -7.71 -10.03 9.38
CA VAL A 4 -8.04 -8.60 9.58
C VAL A 4 -9.40 -8.45 10.26
N LYS A 5 -10.41 -9.28 9.90
CA LYS A 5 -11.71 -9.31 10.58
C LYS A 5 -11.55 -9.59 12.07
N ASN A 6 -10.88 -10.68 12.41
CA ASN A 6 -10.66 -11.08 13.81
C ASN A 6 -9.90 -10.03 14.61
N PHE A 7 -8.94 -9.35 13.96
CA PHE A 7 -8.19 -8.29 14.61
C PHE A 7 -9.06 -7.05 14.87
N ALA A 8 -9.85 -6.63 13.87
CA ALA A 8 -10.76 -5.50 13.99
C ALA A 8 -11.80 -5.73 15.09
N ASP A 9 -12.45 -6.90 15.10
CA ASP A 9 -13.43 -7.30 16.11
C ASP A 9 -12.81 -7.28 17.51
N LYS A 10 -11.62 -7.88 17.67
CA LYS A 10 -10.90 -7.92 18.97
C LYS A 10 -10.53 -6.53 19.48
N LYS A 11 -10.31 -5.58 18.60
CA LYS A 11 -9.93 -4.20 18.94
C LYS A 11 -11.09 -3.21 18.92
N GLY A 12 -12.30 -3.64 18.59
CA GLY A 12 -13.47 -2.76 18.45
C GLY A 12 -13.31 -1.72 17.33
N ILE A 13 -12.59 -2.08 16.25
CA ILE A 13 -12.33 -1.20 15.11
C ILE A 13 -13.39 -1.46 14.04
N ILE A 14 -14.01 -0.41 13.51
CA ILE A 14 -14.95 -0.52 12.40
C ILE A 14 -14.19 -1.00 11.16
N LEU A 15 -14.64 -2.09 10.57
CA LEU A 15 -14.07 -2.66 9.37
C LEU A 15 -15.02 -2.49 8.18
N GLU A 16 -14.58 -1.75 7.19
CA GLU A 16 -15.26 -1.64 5.89
C GLU A 16 -14.55 -2.56 4.88
N ILE A 17 -15.32 -3.38 4.17
CA ILE A 17 -14.82 -4.30 3.15
C ILE A 17 -15.51 -3.98 1.83
N LYS A 18 -14.73 -3.91 0.75
CA LYS A 18 -15.25 -3.73 -0.60
C LYS A 18 -14.53 -4.66 -1.57
N ASN A 19 -15.32 -5.41 -2.33
CA ASN A 19 -14.82 -6.24 -3.42
C ASN A 19 -14.94 -5.47 -4.75
N PHE A 20 -13.95 -5.63 -5.62
CA PHE A 20 -13.91 -5.00 -6.92
C PHE A 20 -13.75 -6.04 -8.02
N ASP A 21 -14.42 -5.84 -9.15
CA ASP A 21 -14.12 -6.56 -10.39
C ASP A 21 -12.90 -5.91 -11.06
N THR A 22 -11.73 -6.24 -10.50
CA THR A 22 -10.46 -5.65 -10.90
C THR A 22 -10.07 -6.05 -12.33
N GLN A 23 -10.42 -7.28 -12.75
CA GLN A 23 -10.09 -7.77 -14.08
C GLN A 23 -10.86 -6.96 -15.14
N ASN A 24 -12.17 -6.85 -14.99
CA ASN A 24 -13.01 -6.10 -15.95
C ASN A 24 -12.56 -4.62 -16.03
N TYR A 25 -12.22 -4.01 -14.88
CA TYR A 25 -11.73 -2.64 -14.87
C TYR A 25 -10.37 -2.49 -15.58
N ALA A 26 -9.46 -3.43 -15.39
CA ALA A 26 -8.16 -3.46 -16.05
C ALA A 26 -8.30 -3.59 -17.57
N ASP A 27 -9.18 -4.49 -18.04
CA ASP A 27 -9.45 -4.74 -19.44
C ASP A 27 -10.06 -3.51 -20.12
N GLN A 28 -11.06 -2.87 -19.49
CA GLN A 28 -11.70 -1.66 -20.01
C GLN A 28 -10.73 -0.49 -20.14
N LYS A 29 -9.78 -0.34 -19.21
CA LYS A 29 -8.81 0.76 -19.21
C LYS A 29 -7.49 0.43 -19.90
N ASN A 30 -7.29 -0.81 -20.33
CA ASN A 30 -6.04 -1.32 -20.90
C ASN A 30 -4.82 -1.04 -19.99
N ILE A 31 -4.97 -1.34 -18.70
CA ILE A 31 -3.95 -1.19 -17.66
C ILE A 31 -3.69 -2.53 -16.96
N SER A 32 -2.61 -2.61 -16.20
CA SER A 32 -2.31 -3.81 -15.42
C SER A 32 -3.34 -4.02 -14.29
N ILE A 33 -3.57 -5.29 -13.90
CA ILE A 33 -4.44 -5.64 -12.76
C ILE A 33 -3.99 -4.93 -11.48
N GLN A 34 -2.68 -4.76 -11.27
CA GLN A 34 -2.14 -4.07 -10.11
C GLN A 34 -2.48 -2.57 -10.10
N GLU A 35 -2.40 -1.94 -11.27
CA GLU A 35 -2.75 -0.55 -11.44
C GLU A 35 -4.25 -0.35 -11.26
N ALA A 36 -5.07 -1.22 -11.85
CA ALA A 36 -6.52 -1.27 -11.65
C ALA A 36 -6.89 -1.42 -10.16
N ALA A 37 -6.30 -2.39 -9.48
CA ALA A 37 -6.51 -2.59 -8.03
C ALA A 37 -6.10 -1.37 -7.20
N ARG A 38 -5.03 -0.68 -7.60
CA ARG A 38 -4.60 0.55 -6.96
C ARG A 38 -5.58 1.69 -7.19
N GLU A 39 -6.00 1.93 -8.44
CA GLU A 39 -6.96 2.99 -8.78
C GLU A 39 -8.27 2.81 -8.04
N LEU A 40 -8.87 1.62 -8.13
CA LEU A 40 -10.13 1.29 -7.47
C LEU A 40 -10.07 1.48 -5.95
N ARG A 41 -8.98 1.05 -5.32
CA ARG A 41 -8.77 1.22 -3.88
C ARG A 41 -8.67 2.69 -3.48
N TYR A 42 -7.91 3.51 -4.21
CA TYR A 42 -7.80 4.93 -3.90
C TYR A 42 -9.10 5.69 -4.17
N GLN A 43 -9.82 5.34 -5.25
CA GLN A 43 -11.15 5.90 -5.51
C GLN A 43 -12.06 5.64 -4.31
N TRP A 44 -12.13 4.40 -3.84
CA TRP A 44 -12.93 4.06 -2.68
C TRP A 44 -12.51 4.80 -1.40
N PHE A 45 -11.23 4.98 -1.17
CA PHE A 45 -10.75 5.76 -0.03
C PHE A 45 -11.21 7.22 -0.10
N TYR A 46 -11.18 7.83 -1.28
CA TYR A 46 -11.67 9.19 -1.47
C TYR A 46 -13.19 9.28 -1.35
N ASP A 47 -13.94 8.26 -1.77
CA ASP A 47 -15.39 8.19 -1.55
C ASP A 47 -15.72 8.15 -0.05
N LEU A 48 -14.95 7.41 0.76
CA LEU A 48 -15.09 7.39 2.22
C LEU A 48 -14.81 8.75 2.86
N LEU A 49 -13.80 9.48 2.37
CA LEU A 49 -13.54 10.86 2.80
C LEU A 49 -14.69 11.81 2.42
N ALA A 50 -15.17 11.71 1.18
CA ALA A 50 -16.24 12.55 0.67
C ALA A 50 -17.58 12.35 1.42
N SER A 51 -17.84 11.09 1.84
CA SER A 51 -19.02 10.75 2.65
C SER A 51 -18.86 11.05 4.15
N ASN A 52 -17.78 11.69 4.57
CA ASN A 52 -17.44 11.97 5.98
C ASN A 52 -17.34 10.73 6.88
N LYS A 53 -17.17 9.54 6.30
CA LYS A 53 -16.91 8.30 7.06
C LYS A 53 -15.47 8.23 7.59
N ALA A 54 -14.55 9.00 7.01
CA ALA A 54 -13.18 9.14 7.43
C ALA A 54 -12.70 10.59 7.31
N SER A 55 -11.79 11.02 8.18
CA SER A 55 -11.15 12.34 8.13
C SER A 55 -9.81 12.30 7.40
N TYR A 56 -9.10 11.18 7.46
CA TYR A 56 -7.80 10.96 6.86
C TYR A 56 -7.69 9.54 6.31
N ILE A 57 -6.84 9.37 5.30
CA ILE A 57 -6.39 8.06 4.78
C ILE A 57 -4.98 7.81 5.31
N LEU A 58 -4.80 6.71 6.03
CA LEU A 58 -3.47 6.26 6.45
C LEU A 58 -3.08 5.03 5.63
N THR A 59 -1.86 5.07 5.06
CA THR A 59 -1.32 3.91 4.34
C THR A 59 0.00 3.46 4.97
N ALA A 60 0.25 2.15 4.95
CA ALA A 60 1.42 1.52 5.57
C ALA A 60 2.67 1.53 4.68
N HIS A 61 2.80 2.48 3.76
CA HIS A 61 4.04 2.62 2.99
C HIS A 61 5.21 2.94 3.92
N HIS A 62 6.34 2.28 3.68
CA HIS A 62 7.57 2.39 4.47
C HIS A 62 8.77 2.83 3.62
N ALA A 63 9.96 2.95 4.22
CA ALA A 63 11.15 3.48 3.55
C ALA A 63 11.56 2.62 2.34
N ASP A 64 11.42 1.30 2.43
CA ASP A 64 11.75 0.41 1.29
C ASP A 64 10.81 0.63 0.10
N ASP A 65 9.51 0.90 0.33
CA ASP A 65 8.58 1.26 -0.77
C ASP A 65 8.99 2.57 -1.46
N LEU A 66 9.54 3.52 -0.70
CA LEU A 66 10.07 4.76 -1.27
C LEU A 66 11.31 4.47 -2.13
N ALA A 67 12.24 3.66 -1.64
CA ALA A 67 13.43 3.24 -2.37
C ALA A 67 13.07 2.49 -3.67
N GLU A 68 12.16 1.51 -3.59
CA GLU A 68 11.64 0.78 -4.76
C GLU A 68 11.04 1.74 -5.80
N ASN A 69 10.22 2.69 -5.38
CA ASN A 69 9.64 3.67 -6.30
C ASN A 69 10.70 4.54 -6.99
N ILE A 70 11.74 4.95 -6.25
CA ILE A 70 12.84 5.73 -6.81
C ILE A 70 13.60 4.89 -7.85
N LEU A 71 13.94 3.64 -7.54
CA LEU A 71 14.65 2.74 -8.45
C LEU A 71 13.85 2.47 -9.73
N ILE A 72 12.55 2.21 -9.62
CA ILE A 72 11.66 2.01 -10.78
C ILE A 72 11.65 3.24 -11.68
N LYS A 73 11.56 4.44 -11.11
CA LYS A 73 11.53 5.70 -11.85
C LYS A 73 12.88 6.01 -12.50
N LEU A 74 13.98 5.75 -11.79
CA LEU A 74 15.33 5.85 -12.37
C LEU A 74 15.48 4.92 -13.57
N GLY A 75 15.06 3.67 -13.45
CA GLY A 75 15.10 2.71 -14.55
C GLY A 75 14.26 3.11 -15.77
N ARG A 76 13.24 3.95 -15.58
CA ARG A 76 12.42 4.53 -16.65
C ARG A 76 12.96 5.84 -17.21
N GLY A 77 14.09 6.34 -16.70
CA GLY A 77 14.68 7.62 -17.12
C GLY A 77 13.89 8.85 -16.66
N GLU A 78 13.04 8.71 -15.63
CA GLU A 78 12.30 9.85 -15.09
C GLU A 78 13.26 10.84 -14.40
N GLY A 79 13.10 12.12 -14.70
CA GLY A 79 13.98 13.21 -14.25
C GLY A 79 13.73 13.68 -12.80
N PRO A 80 13.99 14.98 -12.50
CA PRO A 80 14.05 15.53 -11.13
C PRO A 80 12.82 15.36 -10.24
N GLY A 81 11.68 14.92 -10.77
CA GLY A 81 10.46 14.59 -10.03
C GLY A 81 10.53 13.31 -9.17
N LEU A 82 11.66 12.56 -9.24
CA LEU A 82 11.89 11.30 -8.51
C LEU A 82 11.66 11.43 -7.01
N TRP A 83 12.17 12.48 -6.40
CA TRP A 83 12.11 12.72 -4.96
C TRP A 83 10.70 13.03 -4.43
N ASN A 84 9.76 13.36 -5.32
CA ASN A 84 8.37 13.65 -4.99
C ASN A 84 7.44 12.43 -5.08
N SER A 85 8.00 11.22 -5.28
CA SER A 85 7.19 10.03 -5.56
C SER A 85 6.29 9.57 -4.41
N LEU A 86 6.76 9.68 -3.16
CA LEU A 86 5.98 9.38 -1.97
C LEU A 86 6.24 10.44 -0.89
N LYS A 87 5.31 11.36 -0.73
CA LYS A 87 5.35 12.34 0.37
C LYS A 87 4.82 11.69 1.64
N ARG A 88 5.39 12.03 2.80
CA ARG A 88 4.89 11.60 4.11
C ARG A 88 3.44 12.03 4.32
N GLN A 89 3.08 13.22 3.85
CA GLN A 89 1.72 13.73 3.85
C GLN A 89 1.42 14.44 2.53
N SER A 90 0.24 14.18 1.98
CA SER A 90 -0.30 14.87 0.81
C SER A 90 -1.80 15.01 1.02
N ASP A 91 -2.26 16.24 1.27
CA ASP A 91 -3.63 16.53 1.65
C ASP A 91 -4.08 15.64 2.84
N LYS A 92 -5.14 14.87 2.67
CA LYS A 92 -5.68 13.95 3.68
C LYS A 92 -5.02 12.57 3.69
N LEU A 93 -4.05 12.31 2.82
CA LEU A 93 -3.31 11.04 2.76
C LEU A 93 -2.01 11.13 3.57
N ILE A 94 -1.87 10.28 4.57
CA ILE A 94 -0.73 10.25 5.49
C ILE A 94 -0.04 8.88 5.42
N ARG A 95 1.29 8.87 5.48
CA ARG A 95 2.15 7.67 5.49
C ARG A 95 3.02 7.67 6.75
N PRO A 96 2.48 7.23 7.89
CA PRO A 96 3.18 7.32 9.18
C PRO A 96 4.48 6.51 9.21
N LEU A 97 4.54 5.39 8.49
CA LEU A 97 5.66 4.46 8.49
C LEU A 97 6.76 4.79 7.46
N LEU A 98 6.61 5.86 6.68
CA LEU A 98 7.54 6.17 5.58
C LEU A 98 9.00 6.44 6.01
N SER A 99 9.22 6.74 7.29
CA SER A 99 10.56 6.97 7.86
C SER A 99 11.22 5.71 8.43
N PHE A 100 10.51 4.57 8.41
CA PHE A 100 10.99 3.31 8.97
C PHE A 100 11.20 2.28 7.86
N SER A 101 12.27 1.50 7.97
CA SER A 101 12.51 0.34 7.10
C SER A 101 11.58 -0.82 7.48
N ARG A 102 11.34 -1.73 6.54
CA ARG A 102 10.60 -2.98 6.79
C ARG A 102 11.22 -3.77 7.95
N LYS A 103 12.56 -3.80 8.03
CA LYS A 103 13.30 -4.47 9.10
C LYS A 103 12.97 -3.91 10.48
N GLU A 104 12.91 -2.60 10.61
CA GLU A 104 12.55 -1.93 11.87
C GLU A 104 11.10 -2.19 12.26
N ILE A 105 10.19 -2.17 11.28
CA ILE A 105 8.76 -2.48 11.50
C ILE A 105 8.59 -3.92 11.98
N ILE A 106 9.25 -4.90 11.34
CA ILE A 106 9.20 -6.31 11.76
C ILE A 106 9.79 -6.48 13.16
N LYS A 107 10.95 -5.85 13.44
CA LYS A 107 11.57 -5.86 14.76
C LYS A 107 10.62 -5.33 15.83
N TYR A 108 9.96 -4.20 15.56
CA TYR A 108 8.97 -3.62 16.47
C TYR A 108 7.79 -4.56 16.70
N ALA A 109 7.24 -5.14 15.65
CA ALA A 109 6.11 -6.07 15.74
C ALA A 109 6.48 -7.30 16.59
N THR A 110 7.67 -7.88 16.37
CA THR A 110 8.17 -9.04 17.15
C THR A 110 8.35 -8.70 18.62
N LEU A 111 9.00 -7.58 18.93
CA LEU A 111 9.24 -7.14 20.31
C LEU A 111 7.93 -6.85 21.09
N ASN A 112 6.90 -6.41 20.40
CA ASN A 112 5.60 -6.08 20.98
C ASN A 112 4.57 -7.20 20.84
N LEU A 113 4.97 -8.40 20.39
CA LEU A 113 4.11 -9.57 20.20
C LEU A 113 2.90 -9.27 19.29
N ILE A 114 3.08 -8.38 18.32
CA ILE A 114 2.06 -8.06 17.34
C ILE A 114 2.03 -9.17 16.29
N GLN A 115 0.91 -9.84 16.17
CA GLN A 115 0.70 -10.83 15.12
C GLN A 115 0.58 -10.14 13.76
N PHE A 116 1.24 -10.67 12.74
CA PHE A 116 1.13 -10.21 11.35
C PHE A 116 1.06 -11.40 10.41
N ALA A 117 0.45 -11.19 9.25
CA ALA A 117 0.39 -12.17 8.19
C ALA A 117 1.40 -11.80 7.09
N GLU A 118 2.11 -12.79 6.57
CA GLU A 118 2.93 -12.62 5.39
C GLU A 118 2.10 -12.92 4.14
N ASP A 119 2.21 -12.06 3.14
CA ASP A 119 1.58 -12.27 1.85
C ASP A 119 2.53 -13.07 0.94
N SER A 120 2.10 -14.27 0.56
CA SER A 120 2.89 -15.18 -0.30
C SER A 120 3.21 -14.58 -1.68
N SER A 121 2.43 -13.61 -2.16
CA SER A 121 2.69 -12.90 -3.41
C SER A 121 3.96 -12.04 -3.38
N ASN A 122 4.48 -11.72 -2.19
CA ASN A 122 5.74 -10.99 -2.04
C ASN A 122 6.98 -11.78 -2.49
N ASN A 123 6.87 -13.10 -2.63
CA ASN A 123 7.99 -13.98 -2.97
C ASN A 123 8.11 -14.26 -4.49
N SER A 124 7.25 -13.71 -5.34
CA SER A 124 7.32 -13.91 -6.79
C SER A 124 8.06 -12.77 -7.47
N ASP A 125 9.12 -13.07 -8.23
CA ASP A 125 9.87 -12.09 -9.04
C ASP A 125 9.14 -11.66 -10.33
N TYR A 126 7.89 -12.10 -10.51
CA TYR A 126 7.09 -11.81 -11.69
C TYR A 126 6.81 -10.30 -11.89
N TYR A 127 6.96 -9.51 -10.85
CA TYR A 127 6.68 -8.08 -10.89
C TYR A 127 7.97 -7.27 -10.72
N THR A 128 8.13 -6.21 -11.49
CA THR A 128 9.28 -5.29 -11.45
C THR A 128 9.61 -4.80 -10.03
N ARG A 129 8.59 -4.63 -9.19
CA ARG A 129 8.75 -4.26 -7.78
C ARG A 129 9.46 -5.33 -6.96
N ASN A 130 9.07 -6.58 -7.14
CA ASN A 130 9.67 -7.69 -6.41
C ASN A 130 11.11 -7.94 -6.85
N PHE A 131 11.44 -7.69 -8.12
CA PHE A 131 12.82 -7.73 -8.61
C PHE A 131 13.73 -6.79 -7.83
N TYR A 132 13.35 -5.54 -7.64
CA TYR A 132 14.15 -4.57 -6.87
C TYR A 132 14.14 -4.83 -5.36
N ARG A 133 13.13 -5.52 -4.84
CA ARG A 133 13.04 -5.88 -3.42
C ARG A 133 13.96 -7.03 -3.03
N ASN A 134 14.25 -7.94 -3.97
CA ASN A 134 15.01 -9.16 -3.74
C ASN A 134 16.52 -9.00 -4.06
N GLN A 135 16.97 -7.83 -4.53
CA GLN A 135 18.37 -7.45 -4.72
C GLN A 135 18.93 -6.84 -3.44
#